data_d5ba4bc7cfdb5c67b75baf388070dd0d
#
_entry.id   d5ba4bc7cfdb5c67b75baf388070dd0d
#
_cell.length_a   1.000
_cell.length_b   1.000
_cell.length_c   1.000
_cell.angle_alpha   90.00
_cell.angle_beta   90.00
_cell.angle_gamma   90.00
#
_symmetry.space_group_name_H-M   'P 1'
#
loop_
_entity.id
_entity.type
_entity.pdbx_description
1 polymer ?
#
loop_
_entity_poly.entity_id
_entity_poly.type
_entity_poly.pdbx_seq_one_letter_code
_entity_poly.pdbx_strand_id
1 'polypeptide(L)'
;RCPDVAVPDCRRVGMQLAQRDGVATRSVRGRPEDGLDGVGRFFEALVSAWRRSGGAADGLILDPGMGFFLSPAPETSLHVLSNLQKLKSALGLPLLVSVSRKSFLGATVGLPVKDLGPASLAAELHAIGNGADYVRTHAPGDLRSAITFSETLAKFRSRDARDRGLDHA
;
A
#
# COMPACT_ATOMS: atom_id res chain seq x y z
N ARG A 1 15.70 11.55 19.97
CA ARG A 1 16.51 10.48 19.34
C ARG A 1 15.56 9.34 19.05
N CYS A 2 15.25 9.10 17.76
CA CYS A 2 14.55 7.87 17.37
C CYS A 2 15.49 6.69 17.65
N PRO A 3 15.01 5.59 18.24
CA PRO A 3 15.78 4.36 18.29
C PRO A 3 15.99 3.89 16.85
N ASP A 4 17.18 3.40 16.56
CA ASP A 4 17.58 2.83 15.29
C ASP A 4 16.60 1.72 14.90
N VAL A 5 15.68 2.05 14.03
CA VAL A 5 15.01 1.04 13.21
C VAL A 5 16.08 0.65 12.20
N ALA A 6 16.61 -0.56 12.33
CA ALA A 6 17.47 -1.14 11.32
C ALA A 6 16.71 -1.07 10.00
N VAL A 7 17.08 -0.12 9.16
CA VAL A 7 16.64 -0.08 7.77
C VAL A 7 17.37 -1.25 7.09
N PRO A 8 16.67 -2.33 6.71
CA PRO A 8 17.30 -3.34 5.90
C PRO A 8 17.86 -2.62 4.68
N ASP A 9 19.05 -2.99 4.27
CA ASP A 9 19.78 -2.45 3.13
C ASP A 9 18.82 -2.22 1.94
N CYS A 10 18.31 -1.00 1.81
CA CYS A 10 17.28 -0.62 0.86
C CYS A 10 17.86 -0.60 -0.55
N ARG A 11 17.95 -1.76 -1.16
CA ARG A 11 18.65 -1.95 -2.43
C ARG A 11 17.89 -1.54 -3.67
N ARG A 12 16.82 -0.87 -3.62
CA ARG A 12 16.10 -0.16 -4.69
C ARG A 12 14.58 -0.31 -4.56
N VAL A 13 13.97 0.77 -4.20
CA VAL A 13 12.53 0.95 -4.43
C VAL A 13 12.30 0.97 -5.93
N GLY A 14 11.56 0.00 -6.45
CA GLY A 14 11.12 0.01 -7.84
C GLY A 14 10.23 1.22 -8.05
N MET A 15 10.76 2.22 -8.74
CA MET A 15 10.11 3.50 -8.90
C MET A 15 8.88 3.39 -9.80
N GLN A 16 7.82 3.95 -9.28
CA GLN A 16 6.57 4.40 -9.85
C GLN A 16 6.48 4.42 -11.38
N LEU A 17 5.37 3.88 -11.89
CA LEU A 17 4.82 4.08 -13.23
C LEU A 17 4.90 5.52 -13.75
N ALA A 18 4.93 6.49 -12.86
CA ALA A 18 4.79 7.90 -13.20
C ALA A 18 6.03 8.56 -13.80
N GLN A 19 7.21 7.99 -13.66
CA GLN A 19 8.44 8.73 -14.00
C GLN A 19 9.10 8.35 -15.32
N ARG A 20 8.71 7.25 -15.96
CA ARG A 20 9.41 6.81 -17.15
C ARG A 20 8.80 7.25 -18.48
N ASP A 21 7.49 7.39 -18.53
CA ASP A 21 6.81 7.87 -19.73
C ASP A 21 5.64 8.74 -19.28
N GLY A 22 5.78 10.05 -19.31
CA GLY A 22 4.77 11.03 -18.89
C GLY A 22 3.38 10.89 -19.55
N VAL A 23 3.14 9.80 -20.21
CA VAL A 23 1.92 9.40 -20.92
C VAL A 23 1.11 8.36 -20.14
N ALA A 24 1.74 7.44 -19.40
CA ALA A 24 1.04 6.29 -18.81
C ALA A 24 0.14 6.66 -17.62
N THR A 25 0.50 7.67 -16.84
CA THR A 25 -0.27 8.07 -15.66
C THR A 25 -1.43 9.00 -15.94
N ARG A 26 -1.49 9.64 -17.10
CA ARG A 26 -2.58 10.55 -17.49
C ARG A 26 -3.68 9.88 -18.30
N SER A 27 -3.59 8.58 -18.56
CA SER A 27 -4.39 7.90 -19.59
C SER A 27 -5.15 6.67 -19.10
N VAL A 28 -5.28 6.44 -17.79
CA VAL A 28 -6.27 5.46 -17.30
C VAL A 28 -7.66 6.12 -17.41
N ARG A 29 -8.08 6.35 -18.65
CA ARG A 29 -9.48 6.54 -19.04
C ARG A 29 -10.09 5.17 -19.14
N GLY A 30 -10.35 4.54 -18.01
CA GLY A 30 -10.92 3.22 -17.94
C GLY A 30 -11.71 3.07 -16.66
N ARG A 31 -12.28 1.90 -16.47
CA ARG A 31 -12.95 1.56 -15.21
C ARG A 31 -11.90 1.44 -14.10
N PRO A 32 -12.28 1.62 -12.81
CA PRO A 32 -11.34 1.53 -11.68
C PRO A 32 -10.55 0.20 -11.64
N GLU A 33 -11.17 -0.91 -12.05
CA GLU A 33 -10.54 -2.22 -12.15
C GLU A 33 -9.40 -2.28 -13.18
N ASP A 34 -9.48 -1.48 -14.26
CA ASP A 34 -8.41 -1.40 -15.26
C ASP A 34 -7.13 -0.85 -14.64
N GLY A 35 -7.24 -0.02 -13.59
CA GLY A 35 -6.12 0.50 -12.82
C GLY A 35 -5.37 -0.60 -12.07
N LEU A 36 -6.07 -1.53 -11.43
CA LEU A 36 -5.46 -2.66 -10.72
C LEU A 36 -4.73 -3.59 -11.68
N ASP A 37 -5.39 -3.97 -12.78
CA ASP A 37 -4.78 -4.81 -13.82
C ASP A 37 -3.60 -4.12 -14.49
N GLY A 38 -3.68 -2.81 -14.70
CA GLY A 38 -2.59 -2.00 -15.22
C GLY A 38 -1.37 -2.01 -14.31
N VAL A 39 -1.57 -1.87 -13.01
CA VAL A 39 -0.51 -1.98 -11.98
C VAL A 39 0.10 -3.37 -11.99
N GLY A 40 -0.71 -4.43 -12.01
CA GLY A 40 -0.24 -5.82 -12.07
C GLY A 40 0.66 -6.08 -13.28
N ARG A 41 0.15 -5.81 -14.50
CA ARG A 41 0.92 -5.97 -15.75
C ARG A 41 2.23 -5.16 -15.77
N PHE A 42 2.18 -3.93 -15.24
CA PHE A 42 3.39 -3.11 -15.16
C PHE A 42 4.44 -3.75 -14.26
N PHE A 43 4.08 -4.21 -13.09
CA PHE A 43 5.03 -4.86 -12.19
C PHE A 43 5.55 -6.19 -12.73
N GLU A 44 4.72 -6.99 -13.38
CA GLU A 44 5.17 -8.21 -14.06
C GLU A 44 6.22 -7.89 -15.11
N ALA A 45 6.00 -6.89 -15.94
CA ALA A 45 6.95 -6.44 -16.94
C ALA A 45 8.25 -5.91 -16.31
N LEU A 46 8.13 -5.09 -15.23
CA LEU A 46 9.26 -4.53 -14.49
C LEU A 46 10.12 -5.63 -13.85
N VAL A 47 9.50 -6.56 -13.13
CA VAL A 47 10.18 -7.68 -12.46
C VAL A 47 10.86 -8.58 -13.49
N SER A 48 10.20 -8.86 -14.63
CA SER A 48 10.76 -9.63 -15.71
C SER A 48 11.99 -8.94 -16.34
N ALA A 49 11.91 -7.61 -16.56
CA ALA A 49 13.03 -6.83 -17.08
C ALA A 49 14.20 -6.80 -16.08
N TRP A 50 13.91 -6.63 -14.79
CA TRP A 50 14.90 -6.65 -13.71
C TRP A 50 15.65 -8.00 -13.65
N ARG A 51 14.91 -9.12 -13.69
CA ARG A 51 15.49 -10.46 -13.71
C ARG A 51 16.39 -10.69 -14.95
N ARG A 52 15.94 -10.26 -16.13
CA ARG A 52 16.75 -10.36 -17.37
C ARG A 52 18.05 -9.56 -17.30
N SER A 53 18.09 -8.47 -16.54
CA SER A 53 19.32 -7.68 -16.32
C SER A 53 20.23 -8.25 -15.22
N GLY A 54 19.94 -9.45 -14.69
CA GLY A 54 20.71 -10.10 -13.63
C GLY A 54 20.36 -9.62 -12.21
N GLY A 55 19.27 -8.87 -12.05
CA GLY A 55 18.82 -8.40 -10.75
C GLY A 55 18.12 -9.51 -9.95
N ALA A 56 18.40 -9.61 -8.66
CA ALA A 56 17.69 -10.50 -7.76
C ALA A 56 16.33 -9.92 -7.36
N ALA A 57 15.28 -10.75 -7.39
CA ALA A 57 13.92 -10.28 -7.12
C ALA A 57 13.70 -9.86 -5.66
N ASP A 58 14.43 -10.47 -4.72
CA ASP A 58 14.41 -10.14 -3.29
C ASP A 58 14.92 -8.73 -2.95
N GLY A 59 15.63 -8.09 -3.91
CA GLY A 59 16.05 -6.70 -3.82
C GLY A 59 15.00 -5.67 -4.26
N LEU A 60 13.76 -6.08 -4.59
CA LEU A 60 12.71 -5.18 -5.06
C LEU A 60 11.65 -4.96 -3.98
N ILE A 61 11.24 -3.70 -3.82
CA ILE A 61 10.03 -3.26 -3.13
C ILE A 61 9.17 -2.54 -4.15
N LEU A 62 7.90 -2.93 -4.27
CA LEU A 62 6.98 -2.41 -5.27
C LEU A 62 6.05 -1.36 -4.67
N ASP A 63 5.96 -0.18 -5.29
CA ASP A 63 5.02 0.89 -4.91
C ASP A 63 3.96 1.04 -6.03
N PRO A 64 2.71 0.64 -5.82
CA PRO A 64 1.66 0.72 -6.84
C PRO A 64 1.30 2.15 -7.23
N GLY A 65 1.78 3.14 -6.47
CA GLY A 65 1.32 4.51 -6.60
C GLY A 65 -0.10 4.69 -6.08
N MET A 66 -0.43 5.89 -5.64
CA MET A 66 -1.77 6.24 -5.15
C MET A 66 -2.08 7.71 -5.46
N GLY A 67 -3.37 8.03 -5.59
CA GLY A 67 -3.84 9.37 -5.90
C GLY A 67 -3.43 9.78 -7.31
N PHE A 68 -3.01 11.03 -7.48
CA PHE A 68 -2.67 11.60 -8.79
C PHE A 68 -1.65 10.79 -9.61
N PHE A 69 -0.77 10.03 -8.93
CA PHE A 69 0.22 9.18 -9.59
C PHE A 69 -0.40 7.95 -10.27
N LEU A 70 -1.53 7.50 -9.78
CA LEU A 70 -2.24 6.35 -10.34
C LEU A 70 -3.33 6.80 -11.32
N SER A 71 -4.21 7.71 -10.86
CA SER A 71 -5.30 8.28 -11.65
C SER A 71 -5.82 9.56 -10.97
N PRO A 72 -6.35 10.53 -11.73
CA PRO A 72 -7.08 11.65 -11.15
C PRO A 72 -8.42 11.20 -10.52
N ALA A 73 -8.98 10.07 -10.94
CA ALA A 73 -10.21 9.51 -10.38
C ALA A 73 -9.92 8.82 -9.04
N PRO A 74 -10.54 9.24 -7.92
CA PRO A 74 -10.30 8.66 -6.60
C PRO A 74 -10.67 7.18 -6.52
N GLU A 75 -11.67 6.75 -7.29
CA GLU A 75 -12.16 5.38 -7.34
C GLU A 75 -11.07 4.39 -7.75
N THR A 76 -10.15 4.78 -8.64
CA THR A 76 -9.02 3.93 -9.05
C THR A 76 -8.10 3.64 -7.87
N SER A 77 -7.79 4.65 -7.05
CA SER A 77 -6.97 4.47 -5.86
C SER A 77 -7.70 3.64 -4.78
N LEU A 78 -8.99 3.85 -4.61
CA LEU A 78 -9.82 3.05 -3.70
C LEU A 78 -9.88 1.59 -4.15
N HIS A 79 -10.02 1.35 -5.46
CA HIS A 79 -10.04 -0.01 -6.00
C HIS A 79 -8.70 -0.74 -5.80
N VAL A 80 -7.58 -0.09 -6.06
CA VAL A 80 -6.24 -0.67 -5.80
C VAL A 80 -6.06 -0.93 -4.30
N LEU A 81 -6.40 0.04 -3.45
CA LEU A 81 -6.26 -0.09 -1.99
C LEU A 81 -7.10 -1.25 -1.44
N SER A 82 -8.34 -1.41 -1.89
CA SER A 82 -9.24 -2.51 -1.46
C SER A 82 -8.82 -3.88 -1.99
N ASN A 83 -7.93 -3.96 -2.99
CA ASN A 83 -7.46 -5.21 -3.58
C ASN A 83 -5.95 -5.44 -3.38
N LEU A 84 -5.31 -4.76 -2.43
CA LEU A 84 -3.87 -4.90 -2.16
C LEU A 84 -3.45 -6.34 -1.92
N GLN A 85 -4.26 -7.12 -1.20
CA GLN A 85 -3.96 -8.52 -0.92
C GLN A 85 -3.92 -9.38 -2.20
N LYS A 86 -4.79 -9.10 -3.17
CA LYS A 86 -4.73 -9.77 -4.49
C LYS A 86 -3.44 -9.42 -5.22
N LEU A 87 -3.08 -8.12 -5.23
CA LEU A 87 -1.84 -7.65 -5.84
C LEU A 87 -0.62 -8.27 -5.17
N LYS A 88 -0.58 -8.30 -3.84
CA LYS A 88 0.48 -8.94 -3.04
C LYS A 88 0.63 -10.41 -3.37
N SER A 89 -0.48 -11.14 -3.42
CA SER A 89 -0.48 -12.58 -3.73
C SER A 89 -0.03 -12.87 -5.15
N ALA A 90 -0.41 -12.05 -6.13
CA ALA A 90 -0.04 -12.22 -7.52
C ALA A 90 1.46 -11.95 -7.76
N LEU A 91 2.01 -10.93 -7.10
CA LEU A 91 3.39 -10.49 -7.33
C LEU A 91 4.41 -11.22 -6.46
N GLY A 92 4.02 -11.69 -5.25
CA GLY A 92 4.89 -12.39 -4.32
C GLY A 92 6.08 -11.56 -3.80
N LEU A 93 6.04 -10.23 -3.96
CA LEU A 93 7.10 -9.29 -3.59
C LEU A 93 6.62 -8.29 -2.53
N PRO A 94 7.54 -7.68 -1.76
CA PRO A 94 7.17 -6.65 -0.79
C PRO A 94 6.49 -5.45 -1.45
N LEU A 95 5.37 -5.00 -0.83
CA LEU A 95 4.62 -3.82 -1.23
C LEU A 95 4.87 -2.64 -0.27
N LEU A 96 5.20 -1.48 -0.84
CA LEU A 96 5.21 -0.21 -0.15
C LEU A 96 3.98 0.59 -0.56
N VAL A 97 3.21 1.08 0.41
CA VAL A 97 2.00 1.86 0.16
C VAL A 97 2.14 3.27 0.73
N SER A 98 1.81 4.27 -0.09
CA SER A 98 1.90 5.69 0.24
C SER A 98 0.54 6.34 0.05
N VAL A 99 -0.33 6.30 1.07
CA VAL A 99 -1.69 6.87 1.03
C VAL A 99 -1.82 8.16 1.83
N SER A 100 -0.89 8.43 2.74
CA SER A 100 -0.94 9.56 3.66
C SER A 100 -1.10 10.90 2.92
N ARG A 101 -2.15 11.65 3.26
CA ARG A 101 -2.50 12.98 2.72
C ARG A 101 -2.67 13.02 1.20
N LYS A 102 -2.99 11.90 0.56
CA LYS A 102 -3.19 11.84 -0.88
C LYS A 102 -4.54 12.44 -1.28
N SER A 103 -4.58 13.03 -2.48
CA SER A 103 -5.74 13.75 -3.02
C SER A 103 -7.02 12.91 -3.08
N PHE A 104 -6.92 11.62 -3.37
CA PHE A 104 -8.09 10.75 -3.43
C PHE A 104 -8.78 10.63 -2.06
N LEU A 105 -8.05 10.68 -0.94
CA LEU A 105 -8.65 10.72 0.39
C LEU A 105 -9.49 11.98 0.58
N GLY A 106 -8.93 13.14 0.21
CA GLY A 106 -9.65 14.41 0.29
C GLY A 106 -10.93 14.42 -0.55
N ALA A 107 -10.86 13.88 -1.77
CA ALA A 107 -12.02 13.74 -2.64
C ALA A 107 -13.08 12.79 -2.05
N THR A 108 -12.65 11.73 -1.35
CA THR A 108 -13.56 10.76 -0.74
C THR A 108 -14.28 11.31 0.50
N VAL A 109 -13.56 12.05 1.36
CA VAL A 109 -14.14 12.52 2.64
C VAL A 109 -14.59 13.98 2.61
N GLY A 110 -14.36 14.70 1.50
CA GLY A 110 -14.75 16.11 1.37
C GLY A 110 -13.90 17.06 2.21
N LEU A 111 -12.65 16.71 2.53
CA LEU A 111 -11.79 17.49 3.41
C LEU A 111 -10.52 17.99 2.72
N PRO A 112 -10.00 19.17 3.09
CA PRO A 112 -8.72 19.67 2.61
C PRO A 112 -7.55 18.85 3.17
N VAL A 113 -6.41 18.89 2.49
CA VAL A 113 -5.19 18.08 2.80
C VAL A 113 -4.75 18.21 4.27
N LYS A 114 -4.87 19.40 4.86
CA LYS A 114 -4.49 19.67 6.26
C LYS A 114 -5.29 18.85 7.28
N ASP A 115 -6.52 18.47 6.94
CA ASP A 115 -7.48 17.79 7.82
C ASP A 115 -7.58 16.28 7.52
N LEU A 116 -6.73 15.75 6.66
CA LEU A 116 -6.71 14.33 6.25
C LEU A 116 -6.00 13.38 7.22
N GLY A 117 -5.63 13.83 8.41
CA GLY A 117 -4.97 12.98 9.42
C GLY A 117 -5.74 11.68 9.69
N PRO A 118 -6.99 11.76 10.15
CA PRO A 118 -7.81 10.57 10.44
C PRO A 118 -8.03 9.66 9.23
N ALA A 119 -8.36 10.22 8.06
CA ALA A 119 -8.56 9.46 6.84
C ALA A 119 -7.26 8.77 6.36
N SER A 120 -6.11 9.46 6.52
CA SER A 120 -4.79 8.88 6.23
C SER A 120 -4.51 7.68 7.13
N LEU A 121 -4.71 7.82 8.45
CA LEU A 121 -4.49 6.76 9.41
C LEU A 121 -5.37 5.53 9.13
N ALA A 122 -6.64 5.75 8.83
CA ALA A 122 -7.56 4.68 8.46
C ALA A 122 -7.10 3.93 7.20
N ALA A 123 -6.70 4.66 6.15
CA ALA A 123 -6.20 4.08 4.91
C ALA A 123 -4.86 3.33 5.09
N GLU A 124 -3.97 3.85 5.94
CA GLU A 124 -2.70 3.21 6.31
C GLU A 124 -2.91 1.90 7.06
N LEU A 125 -3.80 1.88 8.06
CA LEU A 125 -4.17 0.66 8.79
C LEU A 125 -4.84 -0.37 7.87
N HIS A 126 -5.72 0.09 6.96
CA HIS A 126 -6.32 -0.78 5.95
C HIS A 126 -5.25 -1.39 5.03
N ALA A 127 -4.28 -0.61 4.56
CA ALA A 127 -3.19 -1.10 3.74
C ALA A 127 -2.36 -2.18 4.46
N ILE A 128 -2.01 -1.95 5.73
CA ILE A 128 -1.27 -2.92 6.57
C ILE A 128 -2.07 -4.21 6.72
N GLY A 129 -3.35 -4.13 7.06
CA GLY A 129 -4.23 -5.29 7.20
C GLY A 129 -4.45 -6.07 5.91
N ASN A 130 -4.18 -5.46 4.75
CA ASN A 130 -4.33 -6.06 3.42
C ASN A 130 -2.99 -6.33 2.71
N GLY A 131 -1.90 -6.47 3.47
CA GLY A 131 -0.64 -7.04 2.97
C GLY A 131 0.41 -6.02 2.52
N ALA A 132 0.27 -4.74 2.87
CA ALA A 132 1.37 -3.79 2.72
C ALA A 132 2.50 -4.16 3.72
N ASP A 133 3.71 -4.35 3.21
CA ASP A 133 4.90 -4.64 4.03
C ASP A 133 5.52 -3.33 4.57
N TYR A 134 5.37 -2.25 3.80
CA TYR A 134 5.88 -0.93 4.14
C TYR A 134 4.81 0.13 3.93
N VAL A 135 4.76 1.09 4.83
CA VAL A 135 3.88 2.27 4.71
C VAL A 135 4.70 3.54 4.87
N ARG A 136 4.56 4.44 3.90
CA ARG A 136 5.12 5.80 4.01
C ARG A 136 4.05 6.74 4.54
N THR A 137 4.31 7.31 5.71
CA THR A 137 3.38 8.19 6.43
C THR A 137 3.98 9.57 6.76
N HIS A 138 3.10 10.56 6.98
CA HIS A 138 3.45 11.88 7.53
C HIS A 138 3.30 11.95 9.06
N ALA A 139 2.69 10.92 9.68
CA ALA A 139 2.43 10.87 11.13
C ALA A 139 2.87 9.52 11.73
N PRO A 140 4.21 9.24 11.78
CA PRO A 140 4.71 7.93 12.20
C PRO A 140 4.37 7.58 13.65
N GLY A 141 4.26 8.58 14.53
CA GLY A 141 3.85 8.38 15.93
C GLY A 141 2.42 7.87 16.04
N ASP A 142 1.49 8.51 15.34
CA ASP A 142 0.07 8.15 15.34
C ASP A 142 -0.12 6.76 14.72
N LEU A 143 0.54 6.48 13.59
CA LEU A 143 0.47 5.19 12.94
C LEU A 143 1.02 4.07 13.84
N ARG A 144 2.15 4.28 14.51
CA ARG A 144 2.71 3.30 15.47
C ARG A 144 1.73 3.00 16.59
N SER A 145 1.14 4.03 17.19
CA SER A 145 0.16 3.87 18.27
C SER A 145 -1.06 3.06 17.82
N ALA A 146 -1.56 3.37 16.63
CA ALA A 146 -2.70 2.68 16.03
C ALA A 146 -2.40 1.20 15.70
N ILE A 147 -1.21 0.91 15.17
CA ILE A 147 -0.74 -0.47 14.93
C ILE A 147 -0.67 -1.24 16.26
N THR A 148 -0.01 -0.66 17.28
CA THR A 148 0.13 -1.29 18.60
C THR A 148 -1.23 -1.64 19.20
N PHE A 149 -2.20 -0.72 19.11
CA PHE A 149 -3.56 -0.97 19.58
C PHE A 149 -4.25 -2.09 18.80
N SER A 150 -4.17 -2.05 17.46
CA SER A 150 -4.80 -3.07 16.58
C SER A 150 -4.23 -4.46 16.83
N GLU A 151 -2.91 -4.60 16.99
CA GLU A 151 -2.26 -5.87 17.32
C GLU A 151 -2.64 -6.38 18.70
N THR A 152 -2.75 -5.48 19.68
CA THR A 152 -3.18 -5.83 21.04
C THR A 152 -4.60 -6.37 21.02
N LEU A 153 -5.51 -5.70 20.30
CA LEU A 153 -6.89 -6.14 20.15
C LEU A 153 -6.98 -7.50 19.43
N ALA A 154 -6.20 -7.72 18.39
CA ALA A 154 -6.14 -9.00 17.68
C ALA A 154 -5.68 -10.13 18.60
N LYS A 155 -4.64 -9.90 19.41
CA LYS A 155 -4.14 -10.88 20.43
C LYS A 155 -5.19 -11.18 21.49
N PHE A 156 -5.93 -10.17 21.93
CA PHE A 156 -7.02 -10.36 22.91
C PHE A 156 -8.13 -11.23 22.32
N ARG A 157 -8.58 -10.94 21.10
CA ARG A 157 -9.61 -11.72 20.40
C ARG A 157 -9.22 -13.19 20.23
N SER A 158 -7.97 -13.45 19.87
CA SER A 158 -7.46 -14.83 19.70
C SER A 158 -7.40 -15.62 21.03
N ARG A 159 -7.18 -14.92 22.16
CA ARG A 159 -7.24 -15.56 23.51
C ARG A 159 -8.68 -15.87 23.89
N ASP A 160 -9.57 -14.90 23.75
CA ASP A 160 -10.99 -15.04 24.07
C ASP A 160 -11.66 -16.17 23.25
N ALA A 161 -11.30 -16.30 21.96
CA ALA A 161 -11.80 -17.37 21.10
C ALA A 161 -11.35 -18.77 21.59
N ARG A 162 -10.08 -18.90 21.99
CA ARG A 162 -9.54 -20.15 22.57
C ARG A 162 -10.22 -20.51 23.89
N ASP A 163 -10.36 -19.52 24.79
CA ASP A 163 -10.97 -19.74 26.11
C ASP A 163 -12.46 -20.13 26.00
N ARG A 164 -13.13 -19.74 24.92
CA ARG A 164 -14.54 -20.11 24.64
C ARG A 164 -14.69 -21.39 23.83
N GLY A 165 -13.60 -22.06 23.46
CA GLY A 165 -13.66 -23.30 22.68
C GLY A 165 -14.21 -23.15 21.25
N LEU A 166 -14.11 -21.95 20.66
CA LEU A 166 -14.66 -21.63 19.33
C LEU A 166 -13.67 -21.90 18.19
N ASP A 167 -12.51 -22.49 18.47
CA ASP A 167 -11.45 -22.75 17.48
C ASP A 167 -11.68 -24.01 16.61
N HIS A 168 -12.90 -24.59 16.61
CA HIS A 168 -13.22 -25.80 15.86
C HIS A 168 -14.52 -25.63 15.05
N ALA A 169 -14.49 -24.73 14.07
CA ALA A 169 -15.49 -24.72 12.99
C ALA A 169 -14.83 -24.30 11.67
#